data_aed48febaaf7c3523db62927af509d71
#
_entry.id   aed48febaaf7c3523db62927af509d71
#
_cell.length_a   1.000
_cell.length_b   1.000
_cell.length_c   1.000
_cell.angle_alpha   90.00
_cell.angle_beta   90.00
_cell.angle_gamma   90.00
#
_symmetry.space_group_name_H-M   'P 1'
#
loop_
_entity.id
_entity.type
_entity.pdbx_description
1 polymer ?
#
loop_
_entity_poly.entity_id
_entity_poly.type
_entity_poly.pdbx_seq_one_letter_code
_entity_poly.pdbx_strand_id
1 'polypeptide(L)'
;MLNLMLKPGNLSLKELRQVSRSPVNLSLDPEAFPAIEESTKVVEQVIADDRTVYGINTGFGLLANTRIAPEDLETLQKSIVLSHAAGIGEFMSDETVRLMMVLKINSLSRGFSGIRLSVIQALIQLVNSQVYPCVPQKGSVGASGDLAPLAHMSTVLLGEGQARHNGKIISGLEALKVAGLDPITLAPKEGLALLNGTQASTAFALEGLFAAEDLFASATVCGAMSVEAALGSRRPFDPRIHRVRGHRGQMDAALAYRHMLDVSSEIGESHTGCEKVQDPYSLRCQPQVMGACLQQIRNSAETLEIEANSVSDNPLVFAEDGDIISGGNFHAEPVAMAADNLALAIAEIGSLSERRMALLIDSALSKLPPFLVDNGGVNSGFMIAQVTAAALASENKTLAHPASIDSLPTSANQEDHVSMATFAGRRLRDMAENTRGILAVEYLAAAQGIDFRAPNKSSAKVEEAKQILREKVPFYDKDRYFAPDIEQANSLLKLAVHNHLMPEAILPSF
;
A
#
# COMPACT_ATOMS: atom_id res chain seq x y z
N MET A 1 -12.67 13.61 -11.07
CA MET A 1 -13.25 12.62 -10.16
C MET A 1 -13.51 11.34 -10.96
N LEU A 2 -13.04 10.19 -10.49
CA LEU A 2 -13.24 8.90 -11.15
C LEU A 2 -14.69 8.46 -10.94
N ASN A 3 -15.38 8.04 -12.02
CA ASN A 3 -16.68 7.37 -11.90
C ASN A 3 -16.43 5.85 -11.86
N LEU A 4 -16.82 5.20 -10.79
CA LEU A 4 -16.65 3.76 -10.58
C LEU A 4 -17.99 3.10 -10.29
N MET A 5 -18.47 2.25 -11.21
CA MET A 5 -19.60 1.35 -10.94
C MET A 5 -19.05 0.08 -10.31
N LEU A 6 -19.31 -0.09 -9.02
CA LEU A 6 -18.86 -1.23 -8.24
C LEU A 6 -19.67 -2.47 -8.62
N LYS A 7 -18.97 -3.46 -9.16
CA LYS A 7 -19.47 -4.83 -9.32
C LYS A 7 -18.91 -5.65 -8.15
N PRO A 8 -19.72 -6.03 -7.16
CA PRO A 8 -19.22 -6.63 -5.94
C PRO A 8 -18.37 -7.88 -6.20
N GLY A 9 -17.17 -7.92 -5.60
CA GLY A 9 -16.23 -9.02 -5.76
C GLY A 9 -15.37 -8.97 -7.02
N ASN A 10 -15.36 -7.87 -7.78
CA ASN A 10 -14.64 -7.75 -9.05
C ASN A 10 -13.80 -6.46 -9.17
N LEU A 11 -13.32 -5.91 -8.06
CA LEU A 11 -12.39 -4.78 -8.09
C LEU A 11 -11.01 -5.24 -8.54
N SER A 12 -10.46 -4.59 -9.57
CA SER A 12 -9.08 -4.79 -9.99
C SER A 12 -8.10 -3.94 -9.17
N LEU A 13 -6.83 -4.36 -9.10
CA LEU A 13 -5.77 -3.57 -8.45
C LEU A 13 -5.62 -2.17 -9.07
N LYS A 14 -5.86 -2.04 -10.37
CA LYS A 14 -5.83 -0.75 -11.07
C LYS A 14 -6.92 0.19 -10.56
N GLU A 15 -8.15 -0.28 -10.40
CA GLU A 15 -9.25 0.50 -9.84
C GLU A 15 -8.97 0.87 -8.38
N LEU A 16 -8.48 -0.08 -7.56
CA LEU A 16 -8.11 0.16 -6.17
C LEU A 16 -7.00 1.22 -6.04
N ARG A 17 -6.00 1.19 -6.93
CA ARG A 17 -4.97 2.21 -7.01
C ARG A 17 -5.54 3.59 -7.38
N GLN A 18 -6.50 3.66 -8.28
CA GLN A 18 -7.18 4.91 -8.64
C GLN A 18 -8.01 5.45 -7.46
N VAL A 19 -8.74 4.57 -6.75
CA VAL A 19 -9.48 4.91 -5.52
C VAL A 19 -8.55 5.46 -4.45
N SER A 20 -7.37 4.87 -4.25
CA SER A 20 -6.37 5.37 -3.32
C SER A 20 -5.89 6.78 -3.70
N ARG A 21 -5.61 7.02 -4.99
CA ARG A 21 -4.95 8.27 -5.44
C ARG A 21 -5.87 9.47 -5.66
N SER A 22 -7.18 9.25 -5.84
CA SER A 22 -8.11 10.35 -6.18
C SER A 22 -9.51 10.11 -5.65
N PRO A 23 -10.29 11.19 -5.37
CA PRO A 23 -11.69 11.08 -5.05
C PRO A 23 -12.48 10.36 -6.15
N VAL A 24 -13.47 9.56 -5.73
CA VAL A 24 -14.31 8.75 -6.62
C VAL A 24 -15.78 9.13 -6.48
N ASN A 25 -16.53 8.97 -7.57
CA ASN A 25 -17.98 8.94 -7.57
C ASN A 25 -18.39 7.48 -7.76
N LEU A 26 -18.84 6.86 -6.67
CA LEU A 26 -19.14 5.44 -6.58
C LEU A 26 -20.61 5.18 -6.83
N SER A 27 -20.94 4.20 -7.64
CA SER A 27 -22.28 3.63 -7.78
C SER A 27 -22.21 2.11 -7.62
N LEU A 28 -23.28 1.51 -7.09
CA LEU A 28 -23.39 0.06 -6.98
C LEU A 28 -24.15 -0.48 -8.18
N ASP A 29 -23.65 -1.56 -8.77
CA ASP A 29 -24.35 -2.29 -9.83
C ASP A 29 -25.70 -2.80 -9.30
N PRO A 30 -26.83 -2.43 -9.93
CA PRO A 30 -28.15 -2.90 -9.50
C PRO A 30 -28.33 -4.42 -9.49
N GLU A 31 -27.52 -5.16 -10.23
CA GLU A 31 -27.55 -6.63 -10.22
C GLU A 31 -27.20 -7.22 -8.83
N ALA A 32 -26.53 -6.44 -7.95
CA ALA A 32 -26.23 -6.86 -6.59
C ALA A 32 -27.42 -6.73 -5.61
N PHE A 33 -28.45 -5.93 -5.92
CA PHE A 33 -29.53 -5.62 -4.99
C PHE A 33 -30.30 -6.86 -4.51
N PRO A 34 -30.71 -7.80 -5.38
CA PRO A 34 -31.47 -8.98 -4.95
C PRO A 34 -30.72 -9.81 -3.89
N ALA A 35 -29.43 -10.07 -4.08
CA ALA A 35 -28.64 -10.86 -3.13
C ALA A 35 -28.53 -10.18 -1.75
N ILE A 36 -28.40 -8.84 -1.73
CA ILE A 36 -28.36 -8.06 -0.49
C ILE A 36 -29.70 -8.17 0.24
N GLU A 37 -30.82 -7.97 -0.48
CA GLU A 37 -32.16 -8.02 0.09
C GLU A 37 -32.54 -9.43 0.58
N GLU A 38 -32.16 -10.46 -0.15
CA GLU A 38 -32.40 -11.87 0.26
C GLU A 38 -31.63 -12.21 1.55
N SER A 39 -30.38 -11.81 1.66
CA SER A 39 -29.61 -12.02 2.89
C SER A 39 -30.20 -11.30 4.09
N THR A 40 -30.77 -10.12 3.89
CA THR A 40 -31.48 -9.36 4.94
C THR A 40 -32.75 -10.08 5.40
N LYS A 41 -33.54 -10.63 4.48
CA LYS A 41 -34.76 -11.41 4.79
C LYS A 41 -34.45 -12.64 5.65
N VAL A 42 -33.32 -13.32 5.42
CA VAL A 42 -32.92 -14.46 6.27
C VAL A 42 -32.68 -14.04 7.70
N VAL A 43 -32.06 -12.87 7.94
CA VAL A 43 -31.88 -12.32 9.30
C VAL A 43 -33.22 -11.97 9.94
N GLU A 44 -34.14 -11.33 9.19
CA GLU A 44 -35.49 -11.02 9.64
C GLU A 44 -36.28 -12.30 10.03
N GLN A 45 -36.14 -13.38 9.23
CA GLN A 45 -36.80 -14.65 9.50
C GLN A 45 -36.23 -15.31 10.78
N VAL A 46 -34.92 -15.24 11.01
CA VAL A 46 -34.30 -15.75 12.26
C VAL A 46 -34.89 -15.07 13.49
N ILE A 47 -35.13 -13.76 13.43
CA ILE A 47 -35.76 -13.01 14.51
C ILE A 47 -37.24 -13.41 14.67
N ALA A 48 -37.99 -13.52 13.56
CA ALA A 48 -39.39 -13.90 13.57
C ALA A 48 -39.64 -15.32 14.11
N ASP A 49 -38.72 -16.25 13.80
CA ASP A 49 -38.77 -17.64 14.27
C ASP A 49 -38.20 -17.82 15.71
N ASP A 50 -37.77 -16.75 16.35
CA ASP A 50 -37.22 -16.75 17.70
C ASP A 50 -35.95 -17.67 17.84
N ARG A 51 -35.21 -17.86 16.74
CA ARG A 51 -33.98 -18.68 16.72
C ARG A 51 -32.82 -17.90 17.35
N THR A 52 -32.03 -18.55 18.20
CA THR A 52 -30.79 -17.96 18.76
C THR A 52 -29.65 -18.13 17.78
N VAL A 53 -29.11 -17.01 17.26
CA VAL A 53 -27.99 -17.02 16.29
C VAL A 53 -26.95 -15.96 16.70
N TYR A 54 -25.69 -16.42 16.75
CA TYR A 54 -24.56 -15.55 17.08
C TYR A 54 -24.52 -14.30 16.17
N GLY A 55 -24.27 -13.16 16.80
CA GLY A 55 -24.15 -11.89 16.10
C GLY A 55 -25.46 -11.24 15.63
N ILE A 56 -26.59 -11.91 15.84
CA ILE A 56 -27.93 -11.41 15.55
C ILE A 56 -28.67 -11.04 16.85
N ASN A 57 -28.87 -12.01 17.72
CA ASN A 57 -29.60 -11.85 18.98
C ASN A 57 -28.88 -12.47 20.18
N THR A 58 -27.55 -12.48 20.14
CA THR A 58 -26.66 -12.84 21.25
C THR A 58 -25.66 -11.73 21.56
N GLY A 59 -25.03 -11.78 22.71
CA GLY A 59 -23.84 -11.00 22.98
C GLY A 59 -22.65 -11.43 22.07
N PHE A 60 -21.51 -10.78 22.24
CA PHE A 60 -20.33 -10.97 21.38
C PHE A 60 -19.14 -11.52 22.19
N GLY A 61 -18.18 -12.16 21.49
CA GLY A 61 -16.98 -12.72 22.11
C GLY A 61 -17.31 -13.69 23.25
N LEU A 62 -16.78 -13.43 24.44
CA LEU A 62 -17.07 -14.25 25.62
C LEU A 62 -18.55 -14.29 25.99
N LEU A 63 -19.34 -13.28 25.61
CA LEU A 63 -20.78 -13.17 25.87
C LEU A 63 -21.65 -13.82 24.79
N ALA A 64 -21.08 -14.57 23.85
CA ALA A 64 -21.78 -15.21 22.73
C ALA A 64 -22.96 -16.11 23.14
N ASN A 65 -22.94 -16.66 24.36
CA ASN A 65 -24.00 -17.51 24.91
C ASN A 65 -25.14 -16.71 25.60
N THR A 66 -25.01 -15.38 25.71
CA THR A 66 -26.01 -14.53 26.34
C THR A 66 -27.03 -14.11 25.31
N ARG A 67 -28.25 -14.59 25.40
CA ARG A 67 -29.36 -14.20 24.52
C ARG A 67 -29.85 -12.79 24.90
N ILE A 68 -30.12 -11.98 23.88
CA ILE A 68 -30.61 -10.60 24.02
C ILE A 68 -32.10 -10.57 23.69
N ALA A 69 -32.86 -9.86 24.51
CA ALA A 69 -34.30 -9.69 24.31
C ALA A 69 -34.60 -8.85 23.04
N PRO A 70 -35.70 -9.11 22.33
CA PRO A 70 -36.04 -8.37 21.09
C PRO A 70 -36.05 -6.85 21.25
N GLU A 71 -36.53 -6.33 22.38
CA GLU A 71 -36.56 -4.90 22.72
C GLU A 71 -35.18 -4.25 22.86
N ASP A 72 -34.14 -5.04 23.12
CA ASP A 72 -32.77 -4.56 23.33
C ASP A 72 -31.88 -4.69 22.07
N LEU A 73 -32.37 -5.31 20.98
CA LEU A 73 -31.54 -5.60 19.79
C LEU A 73 -31.02 -4.33 19.11
N GLU A 74 -31.83 -3.28 19.01
CA GLU A 74 -31.40 -1.98 18.48
C GLU A 74 -30.31 -1.37 19.35
N THR A 75 -30.51 -1.37 20.67
CA THR A 75 -29.54 -0.89 21.64
C THR A 75 -28.22 -1.65 21.53
N LEU A 76 -28.28 -2.98 21.35
CA LEU A 76 -27.11 -3.83 21.15
C LEU A 76 -26.30 -3.41 19.94
N GLN A 77 -26.94 -3.19 18.77
CA GLN A 77 -26.26 -2.80 17.54
C GLN A 77 -25.59 -1.43 17.67
N LYS A 78 -26.23 -0.45 18.27
CA LYS A 78 -25.63 0.85 18.55
C LYS A 78 -24.49 0.73 19.56
N SER A 79 -24.67 -0.02 20.63
CA SER A 79 -23.68 -0.16 21.71
C SER A 79 -22.39 -0.83 21.25
N ILE A 80 -22.47 -1.85 20.37
CA ILE A 80 -21.27 -2.49 19.83
C ILE A 80 -20.44 -1.50 18.99
N VAL A 81 -21.06 -0.69 18.14
CA VAL A 81 -20.35 0.32 17.37
C VAL A 81 -19.65 1.33 18.28
N LEU A 82 -20.36 1.85 19.27
CA LEU A 82 -19.80 2.87 20.16
C LEU A 82 -18.68 2.34 21.05
N SER A 83 -18.86 1.14 21.63
CA SER A 83 -17.87 0.55 22.53
C SER A 83 -16.60 0.07 21.84
N HIS A 84 -16.67 -0.26 20.56
CA HIS A 84 -15.54 -0.72 19.76
C HIS A 84 -14.78 0.45 19.07
N ALA A 85 -15.33 1.66 19.06
CA ALA A 85 -14.63 2.85 18.60
C ALA A 85 -13.59 3.34 19.63
N ALA A 86 -12.59 2.49 19.90
CA ALA A 86 -11.59 2.66 20.96
C ALA A 86 -10.15 2.78 20.46
N GLY A 87 -9.97 3.12 19.18
CA GLY A 87 -8.65 3.36 18.57
C GLY A 87 -7.99 4.64 19.06
N ILE A 88 -6.66 4.73 18.93
CA ILE A 88 -5.85 5.87 19.36
C ILE A 88 -4.80 6.25 18.29
N GLY A 89 -4.14 7.39 18.51
CA GLY A 89 -3.07 7.92 17.67
C GLY A 89 -3.58 8.87 16.59
N GLU A 90 -2.73 9.18 15.63
CA GLU A 90 -3.09 10.03 14.49
C GLU A 90 -4.19 9.39 13.66
N PHE A 91 -4.97 10.21 12.97
CA PHE A 91 -5.98 9.72 12.06
C PHE A 91 -5.35 9.19 10.76
N MET A 92 -5.95 8.14 10.19
CA MET A 92 -5.64 7.68 8.84
C MET A 92 -5.83 8.81 7.84
N SER A 93 -5.09 8.79 6.74
CA SER A 93 -5.26 9.75 5.65
C SER A 93 -6.63 9.58 4.97
N ASP A 94 -7.08 10.59 4.23
CA ASP A 94 -8.33 10.51 3.47
C ASP A 94 -8.28 9.41 2.40
N GLU A 95 -7.10 9.18 1.82
CA GLU A 95 -6.82 8.14 0.85
C GLU A 95 -7.05 6.75 1.46
N THR A 96 -6.46 6.49 2.63
CA THR A 96 -6.60 5.22 3.35
C THR A 96 -8.06 4.98 3.77
N VAL A 97 -8.73 6.00 4.32
CA VAL A 97 -10.14 5.89 4.75
C VAL A 97 -11.06 5.65 3.56
N ARG A 98 -10.85 6.36 2.45
CA ARG A 98 -11.62 6.16 1.21
C ARG A 98 -11.48 4.74 0.70
N LEU A 99 -10.24 4.22 0.64
CA LEU A 99 -9.98 2.86 0.21
C LEU A 99 -10.66 1.85 1.15
N MET A 100 -10.52 2.01 2.47
CA MET A 100 -11.18 1.18 3.48
C MET A 100 -12.70 1.18 3.32
N MET A 101 -13.33 2.35 3.09
CA MET A 101 -14.77 2.47 2.86
C MET A 101 -15.20 1.73 1.58
N VAL A 102 -14.48 1.89 0.48
CA VAL A 102 -14.78 1.20 -0.79
C VAL A 102 -14.65 -0.31 -0.63
N LEU A 103 -13.61 -0.80 0.04
CA LEU A 103 -13.45 -2.22 0.35
C LEU A 103 -14.61 -2.75 1.21
N LYS A 104 -15.06 -1.98 2.22
CA LYS A 104 -16.19 -2.36 3.07
C LYS A 104 -17.49 -2.41 2.27
N ILE A 105 -17.77 -1.41 1.45
CA ILE A 105 -18.91 -1.38 0.54
C ILE A 105 -18.89 -2.60 -0.39
N ASN A 106 -17.71 -2.91 -0.97
CA ASN A 106 -17.53 -4.07 -1.85
C ASN A 106 -17.91 -5.38 -1.15
N SER A 107 -17.37 -5.61 0.05
CA SER A 107 -17.63 -6.82 0.84
C SER A 107 -19.11 -6.95 1.22
N LEU A 108 -19.73 -5.89 1.76
CA LEU A 108 -21.12 -5.89 2.19
C LEU A 108 -22.10 -6.10 1.01
N SER A 109 -21.75 -5.58 -0.16
CA SER A 109 -22.58 -5.66 -1.36
C SER A 109 -22.59 -7.06 -2.01
N ARG A 110 -21.76 -8.00 -1.51
CA ARG A 110 -21.75 -9.41 -1.98
C ARG A 110 -22.99 -10.21 -1.56
N GLY A 111 -23.85 -9.67 -0.65
CA GLY A 111 -25.09 -10.32 -0.23
C GLY A 111 -24.93 -11.45 0.80
N PHE A 112 -23.82 -11.48 1.56
CA PHE A 112 -23.59 -12.48 2.61
C PHE A 112 -23.56 -11.92 4.04
N SER A 113 -23.83 -10.62 4.19
CA SER A 113 -23.67 -9.93 5.48
C SER A 113 -24.97 -9.68 6.23
N GLY A 114 -26.14 -9.88 5.60
CA GLY A 114 -27.44 -9.64 6.23
C GLY A 114 -27.67 -8.18 6.62
N ILE A 115 -27.18 -7.25 5.82
CA ILE A 115 -27.25 -5.80 6.02
C ILE A 115 -28.17 -5.16 4.97
N ARG A 116 -28.99 -4.18 5.37
CA ARG A 116 -29.90 -3.48 4.45
C ARG A 116 -29.13 -2.70 3.37
N LEU A 117 -29.67 -2.71 2.16
CA LEU A 117 -29.14 -1.92 1.02
C LEU A 117 -29.03 -0.42 1.37
N SER A 118 -29.96 0.13 2.16
CA SER A 118 -29.94 1.54 2.57
C SER A 118 -28.69 1.91 3.38
N VAL A 119 -28.14 1.01 4.21
CA VAL A 119 -26.90 1.25 4.96
C VAL A 119 -25.71 1.28 4.02
N ILE A 120 -25.65 0.37 3.05
CA ILE A 120 -24.62 0.36 2.00
C ILE A 120 -24.67 1.65 1.18
N GLN A 121 -25.87 2.07 0.78
CA GLN A 121 -26.09 3.33 0.04
C GLN A 121 -25.66 4.56 0.84
N ALA A 122 -25.84 4.56 2.16
CA ALA A 122 -25.35 5.64 3.02
C ALA A 122 -23.81 5.72 3.05
N LEU A 123 -23.11 4.58 3.11
CA LEU A 123 -21.66 4.55 2.97
C LEU A 123 -21.20 5.08 1.60
N ILE A 124 -21.85 4.67 0.51
CA ILE A 124 -21.59 5.19 -0.84
C ILE A 124 -21.79 6.71 -0.88
N GLN A 125 -22.85 7.23 -0.27
CA GLN A 125 -23.13 8.65 -0.25
C GLN A 125 -22.07 9.45 0.53
N LEU A 126 -21.54 8.92 1.65
CA LEU A 126 -20.42 9.53 2.36
C LEU A 126 -19.16 9.61 1.46
N VAL A 127 -18.82 8.54 0.75
CA VAL A 127 -17.69 8.52 -0.21
C VAL A 127 -17.88 9.57 -1.29
N ASN A 128 -19.08 9.63 -1.91
CA ASN A 128 -19.39 10.55 -3.00
C ASN A 128 -19.38 12.02 -2.55
N SER A 129 -19.74 12.27 -1.30
CA SER A 129 -19.71 13.60 -0.69
C SER A 129 -18.30 13.97 -0.17
N GLN A 130 -17.29 13.12 -0.36
CA GLN A 130 -15.93 13.28 0.17
C GLN A 130 -15.94 13.54 1.69
N VAL A 131 -16.79 12.84 2.40
CA VAL A 131 -16.89 12.83 3.86
C VAL A 131 -16.18 11.57 4.34
N TYR A 132 -15.01 11.75 4.92
CA TYR A 132 -14.16 10.64 5.37
C TYR A 132 -14.14 10.59 6.90
N PRO A 133 -14.68 9.53 7.54
CA PRO A 133 -14.62 9.35 8.99
C PRO A 133 -13.20 9.49 9.54
N CYS A 134 -13.06 10.11 10.70
CA CYS A 134 -11.79 10.23 11.41
C CYS A 134 -11.48 8.91 12.12
N VAL A 135 -10.60 8.12 11.54
CA VAL A 135 -10.24 6.78 12.02
C VAL A 135 -8.81 6.80 12.57
N PRO A 136 -8.60 6.55 13.88
CA PRO A 136 -7.25 6.42 14.45
C PRO A 136 -6.49 5.24 13.85
N GLN A 137 -5.18 5.40 13.67
CA GLN A 137 -4.32 4.38 13.02
C GLN A 137 -3.99 3.17 13.89
N LYS A 138 -4.24 3.23 15.21
CA LYS A 138 -3.84 2.19 16.18
C LYS A 138 -5.04 1.71 16.98
N GLY A 139 -5.17 0.39 17.14
CA GLY A 139 -6.25 -0.21 17.92
C GLY A 139 -6.78 -1.53 17.37
N SER A 140 -6.22 -2.03 16.24
CA SER A 140 -6.56 -3.35 15.72
C SER A 140 -5.36 -4.28 15.76
N VAL A 141 -5.61 -5.55 16.06
CA VAL A 141 -4.65 -6.66 15.97
C VAL A 141 -5.00 -7.65 14.84
N GLY A 142 -6.05 -7.36 14.08
CA GLY A 142 -6.48 -8.17 12.94
C GLY A 142 -6.94 -9.60 13.33
N ALA A 143 -7.54 -9.77 14.50
CA ALA A 143 -8.03 -11.05 15.01
C ALA A 143 -9.47 -11.33 14.56
N SER A 144 -10.45 -10.58 15.08
CA SER A 144 -11.83 -10.55 14.60
C SER A 144 -12.02 -9.53 13.48
N GLY A 145 -11.01 -9.39 12.64
CA GLY A 145 -10.87 -8.29 11.70
C GLY A 145 -10.46 -6.97 12.39
N ASP A 146 -10.73 -5.88 11.73
CA ASP A 146 -10.32 -4.53 12.13
C ASP A 146 -11.42 -3.82 12.92
N LEU A 147 -11.84 -4.38 14.06
CA LEU A 147 -13.01 -3.92 14.82
C LEU A 147 -12.97 -2.43 15.14
N ALA A 148 -11.90 -1.94 15.79
CA ALA A 148 -11.83 -0.55 16.21
C ALA A 148 -11.79 0.45 15.03
N PRO A 149 -10.99 0.28 13.97
CA PRO A 149 -11.03 1.15 12.79
C PRO A 149 -12.40 1.18 12.11
N LEU A 150 -13.03 0.02 11.92
CA LEU A 150 -14.34 -0.07 11.29
C LEU A 150 -15.46 0.48 12.18
N ALA A 151 -15.31 0.39 13.51
CA ALA A 151 -16.21 1.05 14.45
C ALA A 151 -16.13 2.57 14.33
N HIS A 152 -14.94 3.15 14.33
CA HIS A 152 -14.76 4.59 14.10
C HIS A 152 -15.36 5.05 12.77
N MET A 153 -15.17 4.27 11.70
CA MET A 153 -15.81 4.55 10.40
C MET A 153 -17.34 4.59 10.54
N SER A 154 -17.90 3.65 11.29
CA SER A 154 -19.36 3.43 11.40
C SER A 154 -20.06 4.38 12.35
N THR A 155 -19.34 5.00 13.32
CA THR A 155 -19.95 5.99 14.24
C THR A 155 -20.61 7.14 13.50
N VAL A 156 -20.05 7.55 12.35
CA VAL A 156 -20.58 8.67 11.56
C VAL A 156 -21.98 8.36 11.05
N LEU A 157 -22.28 7.10 10.68
CA LEU A 157 -23.64 6.69 10.27
C LEU A 157 -24.69 6.87 11.37
N LEU A 158 -24.26 6.82 12.65
CA LEU A 158 -25.11 7.03 13.83
C LEU A 158 -25.22 8.51 14.22
N GLY A 159 -24.54 9.41 13.50
CA GLY A 159 -24.44 10.83 13.86
C GLY A 159 -23.41 11.11 14.97
N GLU A 160 -22.63 10.10 15.35
CA GLU A 160 -21.59 10.19 16.39
C GLU A 160 -20.20 10.35 15.75
N GLY A 161 -19.18 10.52 16.57
CA GLY A 161 -17.79 10.62 16.11
C GLY A 161 -17.49 11.86 15.28
N GLN A 162 -16.48 11.77 14.42
CA GLN A 162 -15.97 12.89 13.62
C GLN A 162 -15.65 12.42 12.18
N ALA A 163 -15.69 13.36 11.23
CA ALA A 163 -15.24 13.13 9.86
C ALA A 163 -14.45 14.34 9.34
N ARG A 164 -13.64 14.11 8.31
CA ARG A 164 -13.02 15.16 7.51
C ARG A 164 -13.85 15.45 6.27
N HIS A 165 -14.04 16.74 5.99
CA HIS A 165 -14.61 17.24 4.76
C HIS A 165 -13.91 18.54 4.37
N ASN A 166 -13.38 18.63 3.13
CA ASN A 166 -12.61 19.77 2.65
C ASN A 166 -11.45 20.17 3.60
N GLY A 167 -10.73 19.19 4.15
CA GLY A 167 -9.60 19.39 5.06
C GLY A 167 -9.97 19.80 6.48
N LYS A 168 -11.26 19.92 6.83
CA LYS A 168 -11.74 20.29 8.17
C LYS A 168 -12.37 19.10 8.87
N ILE A 169 -12.12 19.00 10.17
CA ILE A 169 -12.81 18.03 11.03
C ILE A 169 -14.16 18.61 11.45
N ILE A 170 -15.22 17.83 11.24
CA ILE A 170 -16.61 18.14 11.58
C ILE A 170 -17.21 17.01 12.42
N SER A 171 -18.31 17.28 13.13
CA SER A 171 -19.03 16.24 13.88
C SER A 171 -19.74 15.24 12.97
N GLY A 172 -20.05 14.05 13.48
CA GLY A 172 -20.80 13.03 12.75
C GLY A 172 -22.16 13.54 12.23
N LEU A 173 -22.87 14.33 13.02
CA LEU A 173 -24.15 14.95 12.61
C LEU A 173 -23.96 15.95 11.46
N GLU A 174 -22.90 16.79 11.51
CA GLU A 174 -22.59 17.71 10.42
C GLU A 174 -22.16 16.94 9.16
N ALA A 175 -21.42 15.86 9.34
CA ALA A 175 -20.97 14.98 8.26
C ALA A 175 -22.17 14.37 7.51
N LEU A 176 -23.16 13.87 8.23
CA LEU A 176 -24.41 13.35 7.64
C LEU A 176 -25.17 14.44 6.89
N LYS A 177 -25.30 15.65 7.46
CA LYS A 177 -25.95 16.78 6.78
C LYS A 177 -25.25 17.15 5.47
N VAL A 178 -23.92 17.14 5.44
CA VAL A 178 -23.13 17.38 4.21
C VAL A 178 -23.46 16.31 3.16
N ALA A 179 -23.62 15.07 3.58
CA ALA A 179 -23.96 13.96 2.70
C ALA A 179 -25.47 13.87 2.35
N GLY A 180 -26.32 14.73 2.93
CA GLY A 180 -27.76 14.69 2.74
C GLY A 180 -28.43 13.48 3.39
N LEU A 181 -27.87 13.01 4.51
CA LEU A 181 -28.32 11.83 5.26
C LEU A 181 -28.80 12.20 6.66
N ASP A 182 -29.70 11.37 7.19
CA ASP A 182 -30.09 11.36 8.60
C ASP A 182 -29.35 10.23 9.35
N PRO A 183 -29.20 10.32 10.70
CA PRO A 183 -28.64 9.23 11.50
C PRO A 183 -29.42 7.92 11.30
N ILE A 184 -28.70 6.83 11.13
CA ILE A 184 -29.28 5.50 10.86
C ILE A 184 -29.50 4.77 12.19
N THR A 185 -30.69 4.20 12.36
CA THR A 185 -30.96 3.17 13.35
C THR A 185 -30.60 1.81 12.77
N LEU A 186 -29.63 1.13 13.39
CA LEU A 186 -29.14 -0.18 12.94
C LEU A 186 -30.12 -1.30 13.30
N ALA A 187 -30.44 -2.13 12.33
CA ALA A 187 -31.18 -3.38 12.53
C ALA A 187 -30.28 -4.50 13.08
N PRO A 188 -30.83 -5.62 13.58
CA PRO A 188 -30.07 -6.78 14.02
C PRO A 188 -29.05 -7.24 12.99
N LYS A 189 -27.84 -7.65 13.42
CA LYS A 189 -26.67 -8.01 12.62
C LYS A 189 -25.89 -6.79 12.03
N GLU A 190 -26.52 -5.65 11.75
CA GLU A 190 -25.90 -4.55 11.01
C GLU A 190 -24.71 -3.93 11.74
N GLY A 191 -24.78 -3.80 13.08
CA GLY A 191 -23.64 -3.33 13.87
C GLY A 191 -22.41 -4.22 13.65
N LEU A 192 -22.55 -5.52 13.82
CA LEU A 192 -21.45 -6.46 13.64
C LEU A 192 -21.01 -6.53 12.17
N ALA A 193 -21.92 -6.51 11.20
CA ALA A 193 -21.59 -6.49 9.77
C ALA A 193 -20.70 -5.29 9.38
N LEU A 194 -20.97 -4.13 9.97
CA LEU A 194 -20.16 -2.92 9.75
C LEU A 194 -18.76 -3.02 10.36
N LEU A 195 -18.63 -3.63 11.56
CA LEU A 195 -17.37 -3.67 12.31
C LEU A 195 -16.44 -4.83 11.92
N ASN A 196 -16.99 -5.95 11.51
CA ASN A 196 -16.26 -7.18 11.30
C ASN A 196 -15.69 -7.24 9.88
N GLY A 197 -14.41 -7.53 9.74
CA GLY A 197 -13.74 -7.64 8.46
C GLY A 197 -12.34 -7.05 8.43
N THR A 198 -11.61 -7.25 7.35
CA THR A 198 -10.18 -6.98 7.18
C THR A 198 -9.88 -5.66 6.43
N GLN A 199 -10.87 -4.79 6.25
CA GLN A 199 -10.77 -3.70 5.28
C GLN A 199 -9.76 -2.61 5.66
N ALA A 200 -9.50 -2.36 6.94
CA ALA A 200 -8.51 -1.37 7.34
C ALA A 200 -7.08 -1.88 7.13
N SER A 201 -6.78 -3.11 7.54
CA SER A 201 -5.47 -3.74 7.28
C SER A 201 -5.21 -3.93 5.79
N THR A 202 -6.24 -4.32 5.02
CA THR A 202 -6.16 -4.46 3.55
C THR A 202 -5.91 -3.11 2.89
N ALA A 203 -6.55 -2.02 3.33
CA ALA A 203 -6.30 -0.67 2.81
C ALA A 203 -4.85 -0.23 3.02
N PHE A 204 -4.31 -0.42 4.22
CA PHE A 204 -2.90 -0.14 4.51
C PHE A 204 -1.94 -0.98 3.66
N ALA A 205 -2.23 -2.28 3.51
CA ALA A 205 -1.39 -3.18 2.73
C ALA A 205 -1.41 -2.85 1.22
N LEU A 206 -2.58 -2.46 0.67
CA LEU A 206 -2.72 -2.00 -0.72
C LEU A 206 -1.96 -0.70 -0.97
N GLU A 207 -2.02 0.28 -0.06
CA GLU A 207 -1.19 1.50 -0.17
C GLU A 207 0.30 1.14 -0.16
N GLY A 208 0.70 0.20 0.69
CA GLY A 208 2.05 -0.34 0.73
C GLY A 208 2.44 -1.04 -0.59
N LEU A 209 1.54 -1.80 -1.19
CA LEU A 209 1.73 -2.42 -2.51
C LEU A 209 1.96 -1.37 -3.59
N PHE A 210 1.10 -0.36 -3.69
CA PHE A 210 1.22 0.70 -4.69
C PHE A 210 2.52 1.49 -4.53
N ALA A 211 2.92 1.75 -3.28
CA ALA A 211 4.20 2.38 -2.99
C ALA A 211 5.38 1.48 -3.38
N ALA A 212 5.34 0.18 -3.10
CA ALA A 212 6.39 -0.77 -3.48
C ALA A 212 6.58 -0.87 -5.00
N GLU A 213 5.50 -0.80 -5.77
CA GLU A 213 5.55 -0.76 -7.24
C GLU A 213 6.21 0.54 -7.75
N ASP A 214 5.84 1.70 -7.19
CA ASP A 214 6.46 2.99 -7.54
C ASP A 214 7.95 3.02 -7.19
N LEU A 215 8.33 2.43 -6.04
CA LEU A 215 9.71 2.29 -5.61
C LEU A 215 10.50 1.33 -6.51
N PHE A 216 9.89 0.23 -6.94
CA PHE A 216 10.52 -0.70 -7.88
C PHE A 216 10.83 -0.02 -9.21
N ALA A 217 9.87 0.74 -9.77
CA ALA A 217 10.08 1.52 -10.99
C ALA A 217 11.21 2.53 -10.82
N SER A 218 11.17 3.32 -9.76
CA SER A 218 12.19 4.33 -9.47
C SER A 218 13.58 3.72 -9.23
N ALA A 219 13.65 2.61 -8.50
CA ALA A 219 14.91 1.90 -8.25
C ALA A 219 15.51 1.28 -9.52
N THR A 220 14.67 0.84 -10.46
CA THR A 220 15.13 0.34 -11.76
C THR A 220 15.73 1.48 -12.58
N VAL A 221 15.09 2.64 -12.62
CA VAL A 221 15.60 3.83 -13.32
C VAL A 221 16.90 4.32 -12.68
N CYS A 222 16.93 4.54 -11.37
CA CYS A 222 18.12 4.98 -10.64
C CYS A 222 19.27 3.98 -10.80
N GLY A 223 18.97 2.67 -10.73
CA GLY A 223 19.95 1.62 -10.93
C GLY A 223 20.53 1.59 -12.34
N ALA A 224 19.73 1.83 -13.38
CA ALA A 224 20.21 1.97 -14.75
C ALA A 224 21.10 3.23 -14.91
N MET A 225 20.69 4.36 -14.33
CA MET A 225 21.48 5.59 -14.29
C MET A 225 22.83 5.35 -13.57
N SER A 226 22.83 4.61 -12.47
CA SER A 226 24.05 4.26 -11.71
C SER A 226 25.01 3.37 -12.52
N VAL A 227 24.49 2.43 -13.32
CA VAL A 227 25.30 1.63 -14.26
C VAL A 227 26.02 2.53 -15.26
N GLU A 228 25.30 3.46 -15.89
CA GLU A 228 25.90 4.39 -16.86
C GLU A 228 26.92 5.32 -16.17
N ALA A 229 26.56 5.92 -15.04
CA ALA A 229 27.44 6.81 -14.27
C ALA A 229 28.77 6.14 -13.88
N ALA A 230 28.72 4.89 -13.43
CA ALA A 230 29.88 4.12 -12.97
C ALA A 230 30.63 3.40 -14.12
N LEU A 231 30.26 3.61 -15.38
CA LEU A 231 30.76 2.84 -16.53
C LEU A 231 30.63 1.33 -16.28
N GLY A 232 29.44 0.92 -15.84
CA GLY A 232 29.14 -0.48 -15.54
C GLY A 232 28.83 -1.28 -16.82
N SER A 233 29.13 -2.58 -16.78
CA SER A 233 28.86 -3.47 -17.91
C SER A 233 27.36 -3.74 -18.08
N ARG A 234 26.86 -3.66 -19.31
CA ARG A 234 25.50 -4.06 -19.67
C ARG A 234 25.33 -5.57 -19.89
N ARG A 235 26.45 -6.33 -19.94
CA ARG A 235 26.46 -7.79 -20.18
C ARG A 235 25.70 -8.59 -19.11
N PRO A 236 25.67 -8.22 -17.81
CA PRO A 236 24.88 -8.92 -16.79
C PRO A 236 23.37 -8.92 -17.03
N PHE A 237 22.86 -8.05 -17.88
CA PHE A 237 21.43 -7.97 -18.24
C PHE A 237 21.06 -8.80 -19.46
N ASP A 238 21.99 -9.59 -20.05
CA ASP A 238 21.75 -10.46 -21.19
C ASP A 238 20.64 -11.49 -20.88
N PRO A 239 19.58 -11.60 -21.74
CA PRO A 239 18.43 -12.45 -21.47
C PRO A 239 18.77 -13.94 -21.32
N ARG A 240 19.87 -14.40 -21.90
CA ARG A 240 20.32 -15.79 -21.82
C ARG A 240 20.65 -16.19 -20.39
N ILE A 241 21.32 -15.30 -19.62
CA ILE A 241 21.66 -15.51 -18.22
C ILE A 241 20.41 -15.79 -17.38
N HIS A 242 19.37 -14.99 -17.57
CA HIS A 242 18.16 -15.05 -16.75
C HIS A 242 17.24 -16.20 -17.16
N ARG A 243 17.22 -16.54 -18.44
CA ARG A 243 16.44 -17.67 -18.98
C ARG A 243 16.91 -19.00 -18.44
N VAL A 244 18.22 -19.24 -18.37
CA VAL A 244 18.76 -20.53 -17.87
C VAL A 244 18.57 -20.69 -16.36
N ARG A 245 18.34 -19.62 -15.61
CA ARG A 245 17.99 -19.66 -14.19
C ARG A 245 16.48 -19.82 -13.95
N GLY A 246 15.63 -19.29 -14.85
CA GLY A 246 14.20 -19.57 -14.93
C GLY A 246 13.28 -18.73 -14.02
N HIS A 247 13.78 -17.89 -13.12
CA HIS A 247 12.94 -17.04 -12.27
C HIS A 247 12.29 -15.91 -13.09
N ARG A 248 10.95 -15.89 -13.15
CA ARG A 248 10.20 -14.92 -13.95
C ARG A 248 10.48 -13.46 -13.51
N GLY A 249 10.43 -13.18 -12.22
CA GLY A 249 10.73 -11.85 -11.71
C GLY A 249 12.12 -11.35 -12.12
N GLN A 250 13.14 -12.24 -12.12
CA GLN A 250 14.48 -11.92 -12.57
C GLN A 250 14.55 -11.64 -14.08
N MET A 251 13.83 -12.41 -14.90
CA MET A 251 13.76 -12.19 -16.36
C MET A 251 13.11 -10.84 -16.67
N ASP A 252 12.02 -10.51 -15.97
CA ASP A 252 11.29 -9.26 -16.16
C ASP A 252 12.09 -8.06 -15.64
N ALA A 253 12.76 -8.16 -14.49
CA ALA A 253 13.67 -7.12 -14.01
C ALA A 253 14.82 -6.88 -15.02
N ALA A 254 15.43 -7.94 -15.54
CA ALA A 254 16.46 -7.81 -16.58
C ALA A 254 15.93 -7.17 -17.87
N LEU A 255 14.67 -7.44 -18.23
CA LEU A 255 14.00 -6.78 -19.35
C LEU A 255 13.86 -5.27 -19.07
N ALA A 256 13.42 -4.88 -17.88
CA ALA A 256 13.29 -3.48 -17.50
C ALA A 256 14.63 -2.73 -17.56
N TYR A 257 15.71 -3.33 -17.08
CA TYR A 257 17.05 -2.73 -17.19
C TYR A 257 17.50 -2.60 -18.65
N ARG A 258 17.31 -3.61 -19.52
CA ARG A 258 17.61 -3.49 -20.94
C ARG A 258 16.76 -2.46 -21.68
N HIS A 259 15.52 -2.26 -21.21
CA HIS A 259 14.65 -1.22 -21.74
C HIS A 259 15.16 0.19 -21.43
N MET A 260 15.83 0.35 -20.29
CA MET A 260 16.49 1.61 -19.90
C MET A 260 17.87 1.76 -20.56
N LEU A 261 18.67 0.69 -20.60
CA LEU A 261 20.06 0.65 -21.05
C LEU A 261 20.14 0.13 -22.50
N ASP A 262 19.55 0.87 -23.45
CA ASP A 262 19.55 0.47 -24.85
C ASP A 262 20.90 0.76 -25.56
N VAL A 263 20.99 0.32 -26.80
CA VAL A 263 22.21 0.43 -27.63
C VAL A 263 22.55 1.85 -28.07
N SER A 264 21.69 2.84 -27.82
CA SER A 264 21.93 4.23 -28.20
C SER A 264 22.88 4.98 -27.25
N SER A 265 23.28 4.37 -26.12
CA SER A 265 24.15 5.00 -25.13
C SER A 265 25.59 5.11 -25.62
N GLU A 266 26.07 6.34 -25.83
CA GLU A 266 27.48 6.63 -26.10
C GLU A 266 28.34 6.32 -24.86
N ILE A 267 27.83 6.58 -23.64
CA ILE A 267 28.51 6.20 -22.39
C ILE A 267 28.71 4.70 -22.35
N GLY A 268 27.67 3.93 -22.63
CA GLY A 268 27.75 2.46 -22.64
C GLY A 268 28.73 1.90 -23.65
N GLU A 269 28.88 2.53 -24.81
CA GLU A 269 29.84 2.13 -25.86
C GLU A 269 31.27 2.60 -25.56
N SER A 270 31.45 3.71 -24.82
CA SER A 270 32.76 4.32 -24.56
C SER A 270 33.76 3.45 -23.82
N HIS A 271 33.29 2.42 -23.10
CA HIS A 271 34.12 1.53 -22.29
C HIS A 271 34.01 0.04 -22.67
N THR A 272 33.52 -0.26 -23.86
CA THR A 272 33.58 -1.61 -24.42
C THR A 272 35.04 -2.03 -24.58
N GLY A 273 35.45 -3.12 -23.90
CA GLY A 273 36.83 -3.57 -23.90
C GLY A 273 37.73 -2.96 -22.84
N CYS A 274 37.15 -2.27 -21.82
CA CYS A 274 37.94 -1.76 -20.69
C CYS A 274 38.57 -2.89 -19.84
N GLU A 275 39.56 -2.56 -19.04
CA GLU A 275 40.28 -3.53 -18.16
C GLU A 275 39.41 -4.07 -17.01
N LYS A 276 38.23 -3.51 -16.79
CA LYS A 276 37.30 -3.89 -15.69
C LYS A 276 36.68 -5.25 -15.98
N VAL A 277 37.14 -6.29 -15.28
CA VAL A 277 36.67 -7.66 -15.50
C VAL A 277 35.25 -7.87 -15.02
N GLN A 278 34.87 -7.34 -13.85
CA GLN A 278 33.52 -7.46 -13.27
C GLN A 278 33.18 -6.23 -12.44
N ASP A 279 31.88 -5.88 -12.47
CA ASP A 279 31.32 -4.86 -11.59
C ASP A 279 31.00 -5.43 -10.19
N PRO A 280 30.93 -4.58 -9.15
CA PRO A 280 30.37 -4.95 -7.88
C PRO A 280 28.91 -5.44 -8.00
N TYR A 281 28.46 -6.24 -7.03
CA TYR A 281 27.14 -6.87 -7.07
C TYR A 281 25.97 -5.89 -7.11
N SER A 282 26.10 -4.73 -6.49
CA SER A 282 25.07 -3.69 -6.55
C SER A 282 24.80 -3.15 -7.95
N LEU A 283 25.70 -3.32 -8.90
CA LEU A 283 25.50 -3.03 -10.33
C LEU A 283 25.11 -4.28 -11.12
N ARG A 284 25.87 -5.38 -11.02
CA ARG A 284 25.67 -6.54 -11.90
C ARG A 284 24.63 -7.54 -11.44
N CYS A 285 24.28 -7.57 -10.15
CA CYS A 285 23.27 -8.48 -9.60
C CYS A 285 21.87 -7.82 -9.44
N GLN A 286 21.68 -6.64 -10.00
CA GLN A 286 20.37 -5.95 -9.95
C GLN A 286 19.21 -6.83 -10.46
N PRO A 287 19.30 -7.56 -11.58
CA PRO A 287 18.21 -8.41 -12.03
C PRO A 287 17.85 -9.52 -11.03
N GLN A 288 18.83 -10.08 -10.32
CA GLN A 288 18.63 -11.13 -9.34
C GLN A 288 17.90 -10.60 -8.10
N VAL A 289 18.37 -9.47 -7.56
CA VAL A 289 17.82 -8.86 -6.33
C VAL A 289 16.47 -8.21 -6.60
N MET A 290 16.41 -7.31 -7.58
CA MET A 290 15.17 -6.63 -7.95
C MET A 290 14.10 -7.62 -8.45
N GLY A 291 14.51 -8.69 -9.14
CA GLY A 291 13.61 -9.75 -9.57
C GLY A 291 13.02 -10.54 -8.40
N ALA A 292 13.77 -10.75 -7.33
CA ALA A 292 13.24 -11.35 -6.11
C ALA A 292 12.22 -10.43 -5.44
N CYS A 293 12.51 -9.12 -5.34
CA CYS A 293 11.57 -8.12 -4.84
C CYS A 293 10.30 -8.06 -5.69
N LEU A 294 10.42 -8.03 -7.02
CA LEU A 294 9.29 -8.03 -7.94
C LEU A 294 8.36 -9.25 -7.75
N GLN A 295 8.96 -10.43 -7.51
CA GLN A 295 8.17 -11.63 -7.26
C GLN A 295 7.38 -11.54 -5.96
N GLN A 296 7.96 -10.97 -4.88
CA GLN A 296 7.23 -10.75 -3.63
C GLN A 296 6.12 -9.71 -3.79
N ILE A 297 6.37 -8.64 -4.52
CA ILE A 297 5.35 -7.63 -4.86
C ILE A 297 4.17 -8.30 -5.59
N ARG A 298 4.43 -9.16 -6.59
CA ARG A 298 3.39 -9.87 -7.35
C ARG A 298 2.60 -10.87 -6.50
N ASN A 299 3.27 -11.64 -5.66
CA ASN A 299 2.61 -12.59 -4.76
C ASN A 299 1.70 -11.86 -3.76
N SER A 300 2.16 -10.72 -3.22
CA SER A 300 1.36 -9.89 -2.33
C SER A 300 0.20 -9.22 -3.07
N ALA A 301 0.40 -8.81 -4.31
CA ALA A 301 -0.63 -8.22 -5.16
C ALA A 301 -1.79 -9.19 -5.40
N GLU A 302 -1.49 -10.45 -5.75
CA GLU A 302 -2.49 -11.51 -5.93
C GLU A 302 -3.29 -11.75 -4.63
N THR A 303 -2.60 -11.87 -3.49
CA THR A 303 -3.26 -12.05 -2.19
C THR A 303 -4.17 -10.88 -1.84
N LEU A 304 -3.70 -9.64 -2.03
CA LEU A 304 -4.45 -8.43 -1.68
C LEU A 304 -5.63 -8.17 -2.63
N GLU A 305 -5.53 -8.56 -3.90
CA GLU A 305 -6.65 -8.49 -4.85
C GLU A 305 -7.77 -9.46 -4.47
N ILE A 306 -7.41 -10.68 -4.06
CA ILE A 306 -8.38 -11.66 -3.53
C ILE A 306 -9.04 -11.11 -2.25
N GLU A 307 -8.25 -10.60 -1.31
CA GLU A 307 -8.77 -10.06 -0.05
C GLU A 307 -9.67 -8.85 -0.26
N ALA A 308 -9.31 -7.95 -1.17
CA ALA A 308 -10.12 -6.78 -1.53
C ALA A 308 -11.52 -7.15 -2.07
N ASN A 309 -11.65 -8.35 -2.63
CA ASN A 309 -12.89 -8.89 -3.20
C ASN A 309 -13.58 -9.93 -2.33
N SER A 310 -13.05 -10.21 -1.15
CA SER A 310 -13.58 -11.23 -0.24
C SER A 310 -14.73 -10.73 0.62
N VAL A 311 -15.46 -11.67 1.22
CA VAL A 311 -16.40 -11.43 2.32
C VAL A 311 -15.72 -11.86 3.60
N SER A 312 -15.34 -10.89 4.42
CA SER A 312 -14.51 -11.09 5.61
C SER A 312 -15.21 -10.74 6.93
N ASP A 313 -16.54 -10.70 6.95
CA ASP A 313 -17.32 -10.57 8.19
C ASP A 313 -17.78 -11.93 8.75
N ASN A 314 -18.51 -11.91 9.85
CA ASN A 314 -19.04 -13.09 10.53
C ASN A 314 -20.24 -12.72 11.43
N PRO A 315 -21.26 -13.59 11.54
CA PRO A 315 -21.49 -14.79 10.74
C PRO A 315 -21.90 -14.46 9.30
N LEU A 316 -21.72 -15.42 8.39
CA LEU A 316 -22.13 -15.30 6.99
C LEU A 316 -23.54 -15.83 6.81
N VAL A 317 -24.31 -15.13 5.95
CA VAL A 317 -25.70 -15.48 5.58
C VAL A 317 -25.70 -16.09 4.20
N PHE A 318 -26.14 -17.33 4.07
CA PHE A 318 -26.34 -18.06 2.81
C PHE A 318 -27.84 -18.09 2.49
N ALA A 319 -28.30 -17.10 1.73
CA ALA A 319 -29.72 -16.89 1.51
C ALA A 319 -30.39 -18.04 0.72
N GLU A 320 -29.66 -18.69 -0.19
CA GLU A 320 -30.16 -19.82 -0.99
C GLU A 320 -30.60 -20.98 -0.10
N ASP A 321 -29.84 -21.26 0.97
CA ASP A 321 -30.09 -22.37 1.90
C ASP A 321 -30.84 -21.92 3.16
N GLY A 322 -30.98 -20.62 3.41
CA GLY A 322 -31.50 -20.05 4.65
C GLY A 322 -30.57 -20.28 5.85
N ASP A 323 -29.28 -20.53 5.59
CA ASP A 323 -28.29 -20.84 6.61
C ASP A 323 -27.52 -19.60 7.06
N ILE A 324 -27.16 -19.58 8.35
CA ILE A 324 -26.24 -18.58 8.93
C ILE A 324 -25.12 -19.34 9.63
N ILE A 325 -23.89 -19.16 9.11
CA ILE A 325 -22.72 -19.95 9.51
C ILE A 325 -21.66 -19.04 10.10
N SER A 326 -21.23 -19.36 11.32
CA SER A 326 -20.11 -18.69 11.98
C SER A 326 -18.80 -19.38 11.61
N GLY A 327 -17.83 -18.58 11.13
CA GLY A 327 -16.50 -19.02 10.70
C GLY A 327 -15.41 -18.05 11.16
N GLY A 328 -14.31 -17.97 10.39
CA GLY A 328 -13.12 -17.18 10.71
C GLY A 328 -12.61 -16.28 9.58
N ASN A 329 -13.44 -15.92 8.61
CA ASN A 329 -13.02 -15.12 7.45
C ASN A 329 -12.53 -13.72 7.81
N PHE A 330 -12.77 -13.27 9.02
CA PHE A 330 -12.27 -12.01 9.57
C PHE A 330 -10.78 -12.06 9.96
N HIS A 331 -10.17 -13.25 10.05
CA HIS A 331 -8.78 -13.36 10.46
C HIS A 331 -7.83 -12.88 9.36
N ALA A 332 -7.13 -11.78 9.62
CA ALA A 332 -6.37 -11.06 8.60
C ALA A 332 -4.93 -11.61 8.37
N GLU A 333 -4.66 -12.88 8.70
CA GLU A 333 -3.33 -13.50 8.50
C GLU A 333 -2.84 -13.42 7.04
N PRO A 334 -3.66 -13.65 6.00
CA PRO A 334 -3.20 -13.50 4.62
C PRO A 334 -2.70 -12.09 4.33
N VAL A 335 -3.37 -11.06 4.87
CA VAL A 335 -2.97 -9.66 4.73
C VAL A 335 -1.67 -9.37 5.47
N ALA A 336 -1.51 -9.91 6.70
CA ALA A 336 -0.30 -9.75 7.49
C ALA A 336 0.93 -10.31 6.78
N MET A 337 0.84 -11.54 6.24
CA MET A 337 1.93 -12.16 5.49
C MET A 337 2.25 -11.45 4.18
N ALA A 338 1.23 -10.98 3.45
CA ALA A 338 1.43 -10.18 2.24
C ALA A 338 2.15 -8.86 2.57
N ALA A 339 1.76 -8.17 3.65
CA ALA A 339 2.40 -6.95 4.10
C ALA A 339 3.85 -7.17 4.57
N ASP A 340 4.13 -8.28 5.25
CA ASP A 340 5.50 -8.64 5.64
C ASP A 340 6.39 -8.92 4.42
N ASN A 341 5.89 -9.59 3.39
CA ASN A 341 6.60 -9.78 2.13
C ASN A 341 6.88 -8.44 1.41
N LEU A 342 5.92 -7.50 1.43
CA LEU A 342 6.13 -6.15 0.91
C LEU A 342 7.19 -5.39 1.71
N ALA A 343 7.21 -5.53 3.04
CA ALA A 343 8.21 -4.92 3.90
C ALA A 343 9.63 -5.40 3.55
N LEU A 344 9.81 -6.71 3.33
CA LEU A 344 11.08 -7.26 2.88
C LEU A 344 11.50 -6.71 1.51
N ALA A 345 10.58 -6.63 0.56
CA ALA A 345 10.86 -6.09 -0.78
C ALA A 345 11.25 -4.60 -0.73
N ILE A 346 10.51 -3.78 0.02
CA ILE A 346 10.80 -2.34 0.19
C ILE A 346 12.16 -2.12 0.84
N ALA A 347 12.47 -2.88 1.90
CA ALA A 347 13.76 -2.79 2.58
C ALA A 347 14.92 -3.17 1.67
N GLU A 348 14.79 -4.24 0.88
CA GLU A 348 15.86 -4.72 0.00
C GLU A 348 16.07 -3.79 -1.20
N ILE A 349 14.99 -3.20 -1.78
CA ILE A 349 15.10 -2.16 -2.81
C ILE A 349 15.94 -0.99 -2.27
N GLY A 350 15.64 -0.51 -1.05
CA GLY A 350 16.39 0.56 -0.40
C GLY A 350 17.84 0.17 -0.10
N SER A 351 18.08 -1.04 0.39
CA SER A 351 19.41 -1.57 0.69
C SER A 351 20.30 -1.62 -0.55
N LEU A 352 19.76 -2.12 -1.67
CA LEU A 352 20.51 -2.18 -2.92
C LEU A 352 20.82 -0.78 -3.47
N SER A 353 19.89 0.15 -3.37
CA SER A 353 20.07 1.55 -3.76
C SER A 353 21.16 2.23 -2.94
N GLU A 354 21.15 2.06 -1.62
CA GLU A 354 22.18 2.61 -0.73
C GLU A 354 23.57 2.09 -1.12
N ARG A 355 23.71 0.81 -1.46
CA ARG A 355 25.00 0.26 -1.93
C ARG A 355 25.47 0.86 -3.24
N ARG A 356 24.56 1.16 -4.18
CA ARG A 356 24.92 1.85 -5.42
C ARG A 356 25.35 3.29 -5.15
N MET A 357 24.65 3.97 -4.24
CA MET A 357 25.05 5.31 -3.81
C MET A 357 26.46 5.33 -3.20
N ALA A 358 26.77 4.40 -2.30
CA ALA A 358 28.11 4.27 -1.71
C ALA A 358 29.19 3.99 -2.76
N LEU A 359 28.87 3.20 -3.80
CA LEU A 359 29.76 2.92 -4.92
C LEU A 359 30.03 4.18 -5.76
N LEU A 360 29.02 4.99 -6.03
CA LEU A 360 29.15 6.18 -6.89
C LEU A 360 30.10 7.21 -6.30
N ILE A 361 30.11 7.40 -4.98
CA ILE A 361 31.01 8.36 -4.31
C ILE A 361 32.43 7.84 -4.12
N ASP A 362 32.66 6.54 -4.33
CA ASP A 362 33.97 5.92 -4.27
C ASP A 362 34.68 6.03 -5.62
N SER A 363 35.69 6.89 -5.71
CA SER A 363 36.45 7.13 -6.94
C SER A 363 37.19 5.92 -7.46
N ALA A 364 37.60 4.99 -6.59
CA ALA A 364 38.27 3.77 -7.00
C ALA A 364 37.33 2.82 -7.78
N LEU A 365 36.07 2.76 -7.38
CA LEU A 365 35.04 1.90 -7.98
C LEU A 365 34.34 2.56 -9.17
N SER A 366 33.90 3.80 -8.99
CA SER A 366 33.08 4.52 -9.98
C SER A 366 33.90 5.19 -11.09
N LYS A 367 35.18 5.49 -10.84
CA LYS A 367 36.00 6.34 -11.70
C LYS A 367 35.37 7.75 -11.91
N LEU A 368 34.67 8.22 -10.91
CA LEU A 368 34.12 9.58 -10.80
C LEU A 368 34.97 10.39 -9.80
N PRO A 369 34.86 11.72 -9.78
CA PRO A 369 35.49 12.53 -8.73
C PRO A 369 35.00 12.05 -7.33
N PRO A 370 35.92 12.03 -6.32
CA PRO A 370 35.56 11.66 -4.95
C PRO A 370 34.34 12.48 -4.47
N PHE A 371 33.34 11.80 -3.89
CA PHE A 371 32.09 12.42 -3.44
C PHE A 371 31.33 13.22 -4.50
N LEU A 372 31.56 12.94 -5.78
CA LEU A 372 30.85 13.54 -6.93
C LEU A 372 30.91 15.07 -6.98
N VAL A 373 32.01 15.66 -6.61
CA VAL A 373 32.23 17.12 -6.64
C VAL A 373 33.66 17.43 -7.03
N ASP A 374 33.85 18.55 -7.74
CA ASP A 374 35.16 19.09 -8.05
C ASP A 374 35.79 19.80 -6.84
N ASN A 375 37.11 19.99 -6.88
CA ASN A 375 37.87 20.65 -5.82
C ASN A 375 37.64 20.02 -4.44
N GLY A 376 37.81 18.67 -4.38
CA GLY A 376 37.69 17.90 -3.14
C GLY A 376 38.62 18.44 -2.04
N GLY A 377 38.16 18.41 -0.81
CA GLY A 377 38.80 19.02 0.36
C GLY A 377 38.28 20.39 0.70
N VAL A 378 38.04 21.26 -0.30
CA VAL A 378 37.19 22.46 -0.12
C VAL A 378 35.71 22.08 -0.14
N ASN A 379 35.34 21.19 -1.06
CA ASN A 379 33.99 20.66 -1.16
C ASN A 379 33.93 19.23 -0.59
N SER A 380 32.85 18.92 0.13
CA SER A 380 32.53 17.61 0.66
C SER A 380 31.52 16.83 -0.20
N GLY A 381 30.79 17.52 -1.07
CA GLY A 381 29.87 16.93 -2.03
C GLY A 381 28.79 16.03 -1.41
N PHE A 382 28.67 14.84 -1.93
CA PHE A 382 27.64 13.86 -1.55
C PHE A 382 28.00 13.01 -0.30
N MET A 383 29.07 13.32 0.43
CA MET A 383 29.52 12.53 1.58
C MET A 383 28.38 12.30 2.59
N ILE A 384 27.75 13.36 3.07
CA ILE A 384 26.70 13.26 4.10
C ILE A 384 25.35 12.81 3.53
N ALA A 385 25.08 13.05 2.26
CA ALA A 385 23.92 12.49 1.59
C ALA A 385 23.94 10.95 1.61
N GLN A 386 25.11 10.32 1.42
CA GLN A 386 25.27 8.86 1.58
C GLN A 386 25.04 8.41 3.03
N VAL A 387 25.49 9.15 4.02
CA VAL A 387 25.21 8.85 5.44
C VAL A 387 23.72 8.89 5.72
N THR A 388 22.99 9.84 5.15
CA THR A 388 21.52 9.90 5.23
C THR A 388 20.89 8.64 4.65
N ALA A 389 21.30 8.24 3.44
CA ALA A 389 20.79 7.01 2.82
C ALA A 389 21.07 5.76 3.68
N ALA A 390 22.27 5.66 4.28
CA ALA A 390 22.64 4.57 5.17
C ALA A 390 21.78 4.54 6.46
N ALA A 391 21.48 5.70 7.04
CA ALA A 391 20.62 5.80 8.23
C ALA A 391 19.20 5.29 7.93
N LEU A 392 18.61 5.73 6.81
CA LEU A 392 17.27 5.29 6.38
C LEU A 392 17.23 3.80 6.06
N ALA A 393 18.26 3.26 5.40
CA ALA A 393 18.37 1.83 5.14
C ALA A 393 18.49 1.00 6.43
N SER A 394 19.21 1.50 7.43
CA SER A 394 19.33 0.86 8.74
C SER A 394 18.00 0.83 9.49
N GLU A 395 17.24 1.92 9.47
CA GLU A 395 15.92 1.99 10.09
C GLU A 395 14.96 0.97 9.46
N ASN A 396 14.94 0.88 8.12
CA ASN A 396 14.10 -0.09 7.41
C ASN A 396 14.41 -1.55 7.78
N LYS A 397 15.64 -1.91 8.15
CA LYS A 397 15.97 -3.25 8.62
C LYS A 397 15.22 -3.61 9.91
N THR A 398 15.06 -2.65 10.82
CA THR A 398 14.27 -2.83 12.04
C THR A 398 12.79 -2.95 11.71
N LEU A 399 12.28 -2.08 10.83
CA LEU A 399 10.87 -2.10 10.42
C LEU A 399 10.50 -3.34 9.60
N ALA A 400 11.46 -3.99 8.94
CA ALA A 400 11.22 -5.20 8.15
C ALA A 400 11.03 -6.47 9.01
N HIS A 401 11.19 -6.39 10.35
CA HIS A 401 10.91 -7.54 11.21
C HIS A 401 9.46 -8.00 11.03
N PRO A 402 9.18 -9.29 10.77
CA PRO A 402 7.84 -9.77 10.50
C PRO A 402 6.87 -9.48 11.64
N ALA A 403 5.73 -8.88 11.34
CA ALA A 403 4.66 -8.60 12.30
C ALA A 403 3.70 -9.79 12.45
N SER A 404 3.48 -10.57 11.40
CA SER A 404 2.57 -11.72 11.38
C SER A 404 2.91 -12.82 12.40
N ILE A 405 4.16 -12.88 12.83
CA ILE A 405 4.61 -13.87 13.83
C ILE A 405 4.44 -13.41 15.29
N ASP A 406 3.98 -12.19 15.54
CA ASP A 406 3.85 -11.59 16.88
C ASP A 406 2.41 -11.69 17.37
N SER A 407 1.92 -12.91 17.57
CA SER A 407 0.58 -13.18 18.08
C SER A 407 0.54 -13.13 19.60
N LEU A 408 -0.50 -12.47 20.15
CA LEU A 408 -0.81 -12.49 21.59
C LEU A 408 -2.33 -12.50 21.84
N PRO A 409 -2.81 -13.19 22.88
CA PRO A 409 -4.25 -13.34 23.11
C PRO A 409 -4.93 -12.02 23.44
N THR A 410 -6.14 -11.82 22.88
CA THR A 410 -7.04 -10.71 23.21
C THR A 410 -8.43 -11.21 23.59
N SER A 411 -9.37 -10.32 23.94
CA SER A 411 -10.77 -10.63 24.24
C SER A 411 -10.93 -11.77 25.29
N ALA A 412 -10.18 -11.69 26.39
CA ALA A 412 -10.16 -12.70 27.46
C ALA A 412 -9.85 -14.13 26.96
N ASN A 413 -8.88 -14.26 26.05
CA ASN A 413 -8.44 -15.47 25.36
C ASN A 413 -9.46 -16.10 24.38
N GLN A 414 -10.54 -15.43 24.06
CA GLN A 414 -11.42 -15.86 22.96
C GLN A 414 -10.73 -15.71 21.61
N GLU A 415 -9.91 -14.67 21.47
CA GLU A 415 -9.03 -14.42 20.33
C GLU A 415 -7.60 -14.81 20.74
N ASP A 416 -7.33 -16.11 20.81
CA ASP A 416 -6.07 -16.68 21.30
C ASP A 416 -4.95 -16.68 20.26
N HIS A 417 -5.26 -16.39 19.02
CA HIS A 417 -4.34 -16.16 17.91
C HIS A 417 -4.76 -14.93 17.10
N VAL A 418 -3.84 -14.00 16.87
CA VAL A 418 -4.07 -12.74 16.15
C VAL A 418 -3.01 -12.53 15.06
N SER A 419 -3.34 -11.77 14.01
CA SER A 419 -2.48 -11.62 12.82
C SER A 419 -1.52 -10.44 12.87
N MET A 420 -1.81 -9.41 13.65
CA MET A 420 -1.13 -8.09 13.62
C MET A 420 -1.15 -7.39 12.25
N ALA A 421 -2.08 -7.75 11.38
CA ALA A 421 -2.14 -7.27 9.99
C ALA A 421 -2.20 -5.75 9.87
N THR A 422 -2.91 -5.07 10.78
CA THR A 422 -3.02 -3.61 10.76
C THR A 422 -1.68 -2.93 10.98
N PHE A 423 -0.85 -3.42 11.91
CA PHE A 423 0.52 -2.92 12.08
C PHE A 423 1.41 -3.33 10.92
N ALA A 424 1.30 -4.57 10.44
CA ALA A 424 2.05 -5.05 9.27
C ALA A 424 1.85 -4.13 8.05
N GLY A 425 0.59 -3.79 7.73
CA GLY A 425 0.26 -2.89 6.63
C GLY A 425 0.67 -1.44 6.88
N ARG A 426 0.35 -0.90 8.07
CA ARG A 426 0.58 0.51 8.40
C ARG A 426 2.06 0.92 8.33
N ARG A 427 2.98 0.08 8.82
CA ARG A 427 4.43 0.37 8.81
C ARG A 427 5.02 0.50 7.40
N LEU A 428 4.37 -0.06 6.38
CA LEU A 428 4.84 0.00 4.98
C LEU A 428 4.96 1.44 4.48
N ARG A 429 4.14 2.35 5.00
CA ARG A 429 4.22 3.78 4.68
C ARG A 429 5.56 4.38 5.10
N ASP A 430 5.95 4.19 6.35
CA ASP A 430 7.20 4.71 6.90
C ASP A 430 8.39 4.11 6.15
N MET A 431 8.34 2.80 5.89
CA MET A 431 9.37 2.10 5.13
C MET A 431 9.49 2.60 3.68
N ALA A 432 8.36 2.89 3.04
CA ALA A 432 8.33 3.44 1.68
C ALA A 432 8.88 4.87 1.65
N GLU A 433 8.58 5.69 2.65
CA GLU A 433 9.16 7.03 2.80
C GLU A 433 10.68 6.97 2.95
N ASN A 434 11.19 6.09 3.80
CA ASN A 434 12.63 5.86 3.96
C ASN A 434 13.28 5.42 2.64
N THR A 435 12.71 4.42 1.97
CA THR A 435 13.27 3.91 0.70
C THR A 435 13.22 4.97 -0.40
N ARG A 436 12.18 5.79 -0.45
CA ARG A 436 12.11 6.92 -1.39
C ARG A 436 13.20 7.95 -1.11
N GLY A 437 13.47 8.25 0.15
CA GLY A 437 14.59 9.11 0.56
C GLY A 437 15.94 8.57 0.10
N ILE A 438 16.19 7.26 0.25
CA ILE A 438 17.39 6.59 -0.25
C ILE A 438 17.51 6.73 -1.77
N LEU A 439 16.42 6.45 -2.49
CA LEU A 439 16.36 6.58 -3.96
C LEU A 439 16.52 8.02 -4.43
N ALA A 440 16.03 9.01 -3.69
CA ALA A 440 16.23 10.41 -4.01
C ALA A 440 17.72 10.78 -3.99
N VAL A 441 18.45 10.30 -3.00
CA VAL A 441 19.91 10.50 -2.89
C VAL A 441 20.64 9.79 -4.04
N GLU A 442 20.28 8.54 -4.36
CA GLU A 442 20.87 7.82 -5.50
C GLU A 442 20.55 8.52 -6.82
N TYR A 443 19.32 9.01 -7.02
CA TYR A 443 18.91 9.71 -8.23
C TYR A 443 19.76 10.96 -8.50
N LEU A 444 19.97 11.76 -7.45
CA LEU A 444 20.87 12.92 -7.50
C LEU A 444 22.31 12.50 -7.85
N ALA A 445 22.83 11.48 -7.19
CA ALA A 445 24.20 11.00 -7.38
C ALA A 445 24.42 10.40 -8.76
N ALA A 446 23.47 9.60 -9.25
CA ALA A 446 23.57 8.98 -10.57
C ALA A 446 23.47 10.04 -11.70
N ALA A 447 22.57 11.02 -11.57
CA ALA A 447 22.51 12.14 -12.50
C ALA A 447 23.80 12.96 -12.52
N GLN A 448 24.35 13.25 -11.34
CA GLN A 448 25.63 13.94 -11.20
C GLN A 448 26.78 13.15 -11.86
N GLY A 449 26.80 11.82 -11.64
CA GLY A 449 27.79 10.94 -12.27
C GLY A 449 27.69 10.91 -13.79
N ILE A 450 26.48 10.91 -14.35
CA ILE A 450 26.25 10.97 -15.81
C ILE A 450 26.74 12.31 -16.37
N ASP A 451 26.50 13.42 -15.68
CA ASP A 451 26.98 14.74 -16.13
C ASP A 451 28.52 14.80 -16.20
N PHE A 452 29.24 14.13 -15.28
CA PHE A 452 30.71 13.98 -15.36
C PHE A 452 31.19 13.14 -16.55
N ARG A 453 30.29 12.42 -17.25
CA ARG A 453 30.63 11.65 -18.46
C ARG A 453 30.50 12.49 -19.75
N ALA A 454 30.10 13.75 -19.64
CA ALA A 454 30.05 14.63 -20.81
C ALA A 454 31.42 14.63 -21.56
N PRO A 455 31.42 14.71 -22.92
CA PRO A 455 30.28 15.00 -23.79
C PRO A 455 29.40 13.80 -24.15
N ASN A 456 29.76 12.57 -23.74
CA ASN A 456 29.02 11.37 -24.06
C ASN A 456 27.62 11.39 -23.42
N LYS A 457 26.62 10.94 -24.16
CA LYS A 457 25.23 10.82 -23.69
C LYS A 457 24.88 9.38 -23.37
N SER A 458 23.96 9.21 -22.47
CA SER A 458 23.37 7.92 -22.15
C SER A 458 22.25 7.56 -23.15
N SER A 459 21.53 6.45 -22.91
CA SER A 459 20.32 6.08 -23.66
C SER A 459 19.23 7.14 -23.53
N ALA A 460 18.32 7.22 -24.50
CA ALA A 460 17.26 8.22 -24.51
C ALA A 460 16.43 8.24 -23.22
N LYS A 461 16.08 7.07 -22.66
CA LYS A 461 15.29 6.98 -21.43
C LYS A 461 16.06 7.39 -20.18
N VAL A 462 17.35 7.10 -20.11
CA VAL A 462 18.21 7.55 -19.03
C VAL A 462 18.41 9.07 -19.10
N GLU A 463 18.60 9.62 -20.29
CA GLU A 463 18.67 11.07 -20.48
C GLU A 463 17.35 11.76 -20.12
N GLU A 464 16.19 11.16 -20.46
CA GLU A 464 14.87 11.65 -20.06
C GLU A 464 14.75 11.68 -18.54
N ALA A 465 15.09 10.58 -17.85
CA ALA A 465 15.06 10.52 -16.38
C ALA A 465 15.98 11.60 -15.77
N LYS A 466 17.21 11.76 -16.29
CA LYS A 466 18.12 12.82 -15.88
C LYS A 466 17.54 14.21 -16.09
N GLN A 467 16.92 14.46 -17.22
CA GLN A 467 16.31 15.76 -17.58
C GLN A 467 15.18 16.13 -16.62
N ILE A 468 14.28 15.18 -16.26
CA ILE A 468 13.22 15.39 -15.27
C ILE A 468 13.80 15.93 -13.95
N LEU A 469 14.91 15.36 -13.48
CA LEU A 469 15.58 15.86 -12.27
C LEU A 469 16.20 17.24 -12.52
N ARG A 470 16.91 17.43 -13.62
CA ARG A 470 17.65 18.69 -13.92
C ARG A 470 16.75 19.90 -14.15
N GLU A 471 15.48 19.71 -14.47
CA GLU A 471 14.49 20.77 -14.47
C GLU A 471 14.22 21.37 -13.06
N LYS A 472 14.52 20.62 -12.00
CA LYS A 472 14.29 21.03 -10.61
C LYS A 472 15.58 21.23 -9.83
N VAL A 473 16.60 20.44 -10.10
CA VAL A 473 17.86 20.44 -9.36
C VAL A 473 19.04 20.60 -10.34
N PRO A 474 19.77 21.73 -10.26
CA PRO A 474 20.94 21.95 -11.12
C PRO A 474 22.09 21.01 -10.76
N PHE A 475 23.09 20.94 -11.65
CA PHE A 475 24.36 20.28 -11.38
C PHE A 475 24.99 20.78 -10.07
N TYR A 476 25.62 19.88 -9.31
CA TYR A 476 26.25 20.19 -8.03
C TYR A 476 27.72 20.56 -8.27
N ASP A 477 27.96 21.83 -8.56
CA ASP A 477 29.31 22.38 -8.89
C ASP A 477 30.17 22.63 -7.66
N LYS A 478 29.54 22.95 -6.53
CA LYS A 478 30.17 23.23 -5.24
C LYS A 478 29.21 23.00 -4.09
N ASP A 479 29.75 22.89 -2.88
CA ASP A 479 28.93 22.73 -1.67
C ASP A 479 27.91 23.86 -1.53
N ARG A 480 26.67 23.46 -1.28
CA ARG A 480 25.52 24.33 -1.01
C ARG A 480 24.58 23.67 -0.01
N TYR A 481 23.57 24.39 0.48
CA TYR A 481 22.57 23.78 1.34
C TYR A 481 21.83 22.67 0.56
N PHE A 482 22.10 21.41 0.93
CA PHE A 482 21.77 20.26 0.10
C PHE A 482 20.38 19.67 0.36
N ALA A 483 19.78 19.90 1.55
CA ALA A 483 18.48 19.34 1.89
C ALA A 483 17.37 19.71 0.87
N PRO A 484 17.28 20.94 0.33
CA PRO A 484 16.30 21.28 -0.70
C PRO A 484 16.43 20.45 -1.98
N ASP A 485 17.65 20.10 -2.39
CA ASP A 485 17.88 19.26 -3.59
C ASP A 485 17.35 17.84 -3.36
N ILE A 486 17.62 17.28 -2.19
CA ILE A 486 17.11 15.96 -1.79
C ILE A 486 15.57 15.99 -1.74
N GLU A 487 14.97 17.04 -1.18
CA GLU A 487 13.51 17.17 -1.10
C GLU A 487 12.87 17.31 -2.49
N GLN A 488 13.49 18.03 -3.42
CA GLN A 488 12.99 18.10 -4.80
C GLN A 488 13.03 16.73 -5.49
N ALA A 489 14.12 15.98 -5.34
CA ALA A 489 14.22 14.63 -5.87
C ALA A 489 13.19 13.68 -5.23
N ASN A 490 13.04 13.73 -3.89
CA ASN A 490 12.04 12.96 -3.16
C ASN A 490 10.60 13.26 -3.62
N SER A 491 10.30 14.54 -3.84
CA SER A 491 8.99 15.00 -4.34
C SER A 491 8.70 14.48 -5.75
N LEU A 492 9.67 14.47 -6.65
CA LEU A 492 9.53 13.87 -7.98
C LEU A 492 9.21 12.37 -7.88
N LEU A 493 9.94 11.62 -7.05
CA LEU A 493 9.70 10.20 -6.85
C LEU A 493 8.32 9.92 -6.21
N LYS A 494 7.84 10.79 -5.32
CA LYS A 494 6.50 10.71 -4.74
C LYS A 494 5.40 10.88 -5.80
N LEU A 495 5.65 11.67 -6.83
CA LEU A 495 4.77 11.81 -8.00
C LEU A 495 4.88 10.64 -8.99
N ALA A 496 5.71 9.65 -8.69
CA ALA A 496 5.91 8.45 -9.51
C ALA A 496 6.32 8.76 -10.97
N VAL A 497 7.17 9.79 -11.14
CA VAL A 497 7.59 10.29 -12.47
C VAL A 497 8.32 9.26 -13.34
N HIS A 498 8.77 8.15 -12.76
CA HIS A 498 9.50 7.10 -13.48
C HIS A 498 8.60 5.96 -13.99
N ASN A 499 7.34 5.93 -13.61
CA ASN A 499 6.47 4.80 -13.93
C ASN A 499 6.26 4.60 -15.44
N HIS A 500 6.17 5.68 -16.19
CA HIS A 500 6.02 5.64 -17.66
C HIS A 500 7.27 5.12 -18.39
N LEU A 501 8.42 5.07 -17.73
CA LEU A 501 9.67 4.54 -18.27
C LEU A 501 9.76 3.01 -18.13
N MET A 502 8.83 2.38 -17.41
CA MET A 502 8.80 0.93 -17.26
C MET A 502 8.13 0.25 -18.45
N PRO A 503 8.58 -0.96 -18.83
CA PRO A 503 7.85 -1.77 -19.80
C PRO A 503 6.44 -2.08 -19.29
N GLU A 504 5.48 -2.17 -20.20
CA GLU A 504 4.09 -2.56 -19.89
C GLU A 504 4.01 -3.94 -19.20
N ALA A 505 2.99 -4.14 -18.37
CA ALA A 505 2.64 -5.39 -17.70
C ALA A 505 3.71 -5.99 -16.75
N ILE A 506 4.71 -5.21 -16.33
CA ILE A 506 5.67 -5.68 -15.31
C ILE A 506 5.06 -5.58 -13.92
N LEU A 507 4.38 -4.48 -13.63
CA LEU A 507 3.79 -4.17 -12.32
C LEU A 507 2.30 -4.46 -12.31
N PRO A 508 1.76 -5.15 -11.26
CA PRO A 508 0.39 -5.65 -11.24
C PRO A 508 -0.72 -4.60 -11.34
N SER A 509 -0.53 -3.40 -10.75
CA SER A 509 -1.58 -2.38 -10.67
C SER A 509 -1.51 -1.29 -11.76
N PHE A 510 -0.65 -1.46 -12.77
CA PHE A 510 -0.46 -0.49 -13.87
C PHE A 510 -1.29 -0.79 -15.10
#